data_59d3219d4e7e74ab197dfa1bbb264592
#
_entry.id   59d3219d4e7e74ab197dfa1bbb264592
#
_cell.length_a   1.000
_cell.length_b   1.000
_cell.length_c   1.000
_cell.angle_alpha   90.00
_cell.angle_beta   90.00
_cell.angle_gamma   90.00
#
_symmetry.space_group_name_H-M   'P 1'
#
loop_
_entity.id
_entity.type
_entity.pdbx_description
1 polymer ?
#
loop_
_entity_poly.entity_id
_entity_poly.type
_entity_poly.pdbx_seq_one_letter_code
_entity_poly.pdbx_strand_id
1 'polypeptide(L)'
;PISASVLMVTTPIIVLILSAIILKERMLKRKVFGIVLGLVGTAFLILYGKSVGDATNANLGNALVFANAVSYGFYLIVVKKLMEKYSAFTFVKWIYLFGFLMVLPFGYTELQTVEFSAIPVDIAWKIGFVVVFSTFLTYLLNLLSMKELKPTTVAVFIYLQPVFATI
;
A
#
# COMPACT_ATOMS: atom_id res chain seq x y z
N PRO A 1 -7.49 1.56 -15.86
CA PRO A 1 -6.11 1.68 -15.43
C PRO A 1 -5.74 3.08 -14.96
N ILE A 2 -5.92 4.15 -15.77
CA ILE A 2 -5.60 5.53 -15.36
C ILE A 2 -6.41 5.94 -14.13
N SER A 3 -7.72 5.64 -14.11
CA SER A 3 -8.59 5.94 -12.98
C SER A 3 -8.16 5.24 -11.68
N ALA A 4 -7.70 3.99 -11.75
CA ALA A 4 -7.17 3.27 -10.58
C ALA A 4 -5.91 3.93 -10.02
N SER A 5 -4.98 4.37 -10.88
CA SER A 5 -3.78 5.09 -10.46
C SER A 5 -4.11 6.44 -9.83
N VAL A 6 -5.06 7.19 -10.40
CA VAL A 6 -5.54 8.45 -9.82
C VAL A 6 -6.17 8.22 -8.45
N LEU A 7 -6.95 7.15 -8.27
CA LEU A 7 -7.56 6.79 -6.99
C LEU A 7 -6.50 6.44 -5.93
N MET A 8 -5.45 5.70 -6.29
CA MET A 8 -4.33 5.41 -5.38
C MET A 8 -3.61 6.68 -4.92
N VAL A 9 -3.47 7.67 -5.80
CA VAL A 9 -2.86 8.96 -5.49
C VAL A 9 -3.67 9.79 -4.50
N THR A 10 -4.97 9.49 -4.32
CA THR A 10 -5.79 10.14 -3.27
C THR A 10 -5.52 9.62 -1.87
N THR A 11 -4.82 8.49 -1.73
CA THR A 11 -4.53 7.87 -0.42
C THR A 11 -3.92 8.83 0.62
N PRO A 12 -2.91 9.67 0.31
CA PRO A 12 -2.36 10.61 1.29
C PRO A 12 -3.38 11.64 1.80
N ILE A 13 -4.36 12.00 0.98
CA ILE A 13 -5.45 12.90 1.39
C ILE A 13 -6.36 12.17 2.38
N ILE A 14 -6.73 10.93 2.08
CA ILE A 14 -7.54 10.08 2.97
C ILE A 14 -6.82 9.91 4.32
N VAL A 15 -5.53 9.60 4.30
CA VAL A 15 -4.71 9.46 5.52
C VAL A 15 -4.64 10.77 6.29
N LEU A 16 -4.49 11.92 5.62
CA LEU A 16 -4.50 13.24 6.28
C LEU A 16 -5.82 13.48 7.02
N ILE A 17 -6.95 13.24 6.35
CA ILE A 17 -8.29 13.42 6.94
C ILE A 17 -8.48 12.48 8.14
N LEU A 18 -8.19 11.19 7.96
CA LEU A 18 -8.31 10.20 9.01
C LEU A 18 -7.38 10.49 10.20
N SER A 19 -6.14 10.92 9.95
CA SER A 19 -5.20 11.32 11.00
C SER A 19 -5.68 12.53 11.78
N ALA A 20 -6.27 13.51 11.11
CA ALA A 20 -6.83 14.68 11.76
C ALA A 20 -8.02 14.32 12.67
N ILE A 21 -8.91 13.43 12.22
CA ILE A 21 -10.11 13.01 12.96
C ILE A 21 -9.75 12.06 14.10
N ILE A 22 -9.00 10.98 13.81
CA ILE A 22 -8.81 9.85 14.75
C ILE A 22 -7.63 10.08 15.69
N LEU A 23 -6.51 10.62 15.16
CA LEU A 23 -5.30 10.90 15.94
C LEU A 23 -5.26 12.33 16.45
N LYS A 24 -6.24 13.17 16.08
CA LYS A 24 -6.26 14.62 16.38
C LYS A 24 -4.97 15.33 15.95
N GLU A 25 -4.39 14.87 14.85
CA GLU A 25 -3.16 15.43 14.29
C GLU A 25 -3.44 16.82 13.72
N ARG A 26 -2.64 17.82 14.10
CA ARG A 26 -2.82 19.19 13.60
C ARG A 26 -2.55 19.24 12.08
N MET A 27 -3.52 19.76 11.34
CA MET A 27 -3.43 20.01 9.91
C MET A 27 -2.60 21.28 9.66
N LEU A 28 -1.29 21.13 9.56
CA LEU A 28 -0.41 22.25 9.23
C LEU A 28 -0.56 22.62 7.75
N LYS A 29 -0.69 23.91 7.44
CA LYS A 29 -0.79 24.43 6.07
C LYS A 29 0.32 23.90 5.14
N ARG A 30 1.55 23.77 5.67
CA ARG A 30 2.69 23.20 4.93
C ARG A 30 2.47 21.74 4.51
N LYS A 31 1.86 20.91 5.37
CA LYS A 31 1.53 19.52 5.04
C LYS A 31 0.46 19.43 3.97
N VAL A 32 -0.61 20.20 4.12
CA VAL A 32 -1.70 20.27 3.13
C VAL A 32 -1.15 20.69 1.77
N PHE A 33 -0.34 21.76 1.75
CA PHE A 33 0.29 22.22 0.51
C PHE A 33 1.18 21.16 -0.14
N GLY A 34 2.02 20.47 0.63
CA GLY A 34 2.87 19.38 0.12
C GLY A 34 2.07 18.22 -0.46
N ILE A 35 0.96 17.83 0.18
CA ILE A 35 0.07 16.77 -0.31
C ILE A 35 -0.63 17.20 -1.61
N VAL A 36 -1.12 18.45 -1.68
CA VAL A 36 -1.74 18.97 -2.89
C VAL A 36 -0.72 19.05 -4.03
N LEU A 37 0.49 19.52 -3.76
CA LEU A 37 1.56 19.57 -4.77
C LEU A 37 1.93 18.17 -5.29
N GLY A 38 2.06 17.19 -4.39
CA GLY A 38 2.31 15.80 -4.75
C GLY A 38 1.17 15.20 -5.57
N LEU A 39 -0.08 15.48 -5.19
CA LEU A 39 -1.26 15.06 -5.96
C LEU A 39 -1.23 15.61 -7.38
N VAL A 40 -1.00 16.92 -7.53
CA VAL A 40 -0.94 17.58 -8.85
C VAL A 40 0.20 17.00 -9.69
N GLY A 41 1.39 16.84 -9.12
CA GLY A 41 2.55 16.27 -9.83
C GLY A 41 2.28 14.83 -10.30
N THR A 42 1.70 13.99 -9.45
CA THR A 42 1.39 12.61 -9.79
C THR A 42 0.23 12.51 -10.80
N ALA A 43 -0.81 13.35 -10.65
CA ALA A 43 -1.90 13.43 -11.63
C ALA A 43 -1.35 13.83 -13.02
N PHE A 44 -0.42 14.78 -13.06
CA PHE A 44 0.24 15.18 -14.30
C PHE A 44 1.00 14.02 -14.95
N LEU A 45 1.79 13.26 -14.20
CA LEU A 45 2.49 12.08 -14.70
C LEU A 45 1.53 11.01 -15.24
N ILE A 46 0.40 10.78 -14.57
CA ILE A 46 -0.61 9.79 -14.98
C ILE A 46 -1.33 10.23 -16.27
N LEU A 47 -1.67 11.51 -16.38
CA LEU A 47 -2.37 12.06 -17.55
C LEU A 47 -1.50 12.09 -18.81
N TYR A 48 -0.20 12.36 -18.66
CA TYR A 48 0.76 12.37 -19.77
C TYR A 48 1.45 11.03 -20.01
N GLY A 49 1.27 10.05 -19.10
CA GLY A 49 1.74 8.68 -19.28
C GLY A 49 0.91 7.91 -20.32
N LYS A 50 1.51 6.87 -20.92
CA LYS A 50 0.82 6.00 -21.88
C LYS A 50 -0.27 5.20 -21.16
N SER A 51 -1.50 5.26 -21.67
CA SER A 51 -2.62 4.44 -21.16
C SER A 51 -2.43 2.98 -21.57
N VAL A 52 -2.56 2.07 -20.62
CA VAL A 52 -2.53 0.62 -20.85
C VAL A 52 -3.95 0.09 -20.72
N GLY A 53 -4.58 -0.18 -21.89
CA GLY A 53 -5.78 -0.99 -22.04
C GLY A 53 -7.10 -0.51 -21.42
N ASP A 54 -8.20 -0.89 -22.02
CA ASP A 54 -9.56 -0.68 -21.51
C ASP A 54 -9.98 -1.84 -20.59
N ALA A 55 -10.51 -1.51 -19.40
CA ALA A 55 -11.01 -2.50 -18.45
C ALA A 55 -12.51 -2.74 -18.65
N THR A 56 -12.91 -4.00 -18.72
CA THR A 56 -14.31 -4.43 -18.97
C THR A 56 -15.29 -4.03 -17.85
N ASN A 57 -14.82 -3.78 -16.63
CA ASN A 57 -15.63 -3.38 -15.46
C ASN A 57 -14.95 -2.24 -14.69
N ALA A 58 -14.74 -1.10 -15.34
CA ALA A 58 -14.02 0.05 -14.76
C ALA A 58 -14.65 0.57 -13.45
N ASN A 59 -15.97 0.60 -13.34
CA ASN A 59 -16.66 1.13 -12.16
C ASN A 59 -16.42 0.25 -10.91
N LEU A 60 -16.55 -1.07 -11.05
CA LEU A 60 -16.26 -2.01 -9.95
C LEU A 60 -14.79 -1.95 -9.57
N GLY A 61 -13.89 -1.96 -10.55
CA GLY A 61 -12.45 -1.82 -10.32
C GLY A 61 -12.10 -0.54 -9.57
N ASN A 62 -12.67 0.59 -9.95
CA ASN A 62 -12.45 1.87 -9.29
C ASN A 62 -12.98 1.87 -7.84
N ALA A 63 -14.16 1.29 -7.60
CA ALA A 63 -14.73 1.16 -6.27
C ALA A 63 -13.82 0.29 -5.36
N LEU A 64 -13.29 -0.82 -5.87
CA LEU A 64 -12.37 -1.69 -5.13
C LEU A 64 -11.05 -0.99 -4.82
N VAL A 65 -10.49 -0.24 -5.77
CA VAL A 65 -9.26 0.55 -5.55
C VAL A 65 -9.49 1.64 -4.50
N PHE A 66 -10.63 2.33 -4.54
CA PHE A 66 -10.99 3.31 -3.54
C PHE A 66 -11.16 2.68 -2.15
N ALA A 67 -11.86 1.56 -2.05
CA ALA A 67 -11.99 0.80 -0.81
C ALA A 67 -10.63 0.37 -0.26
N ASN A 68 -9.71 -0.07 -1.12
CA ASN A 68 -8.34 -0.38 -0.75
C ASN A 68 -7.59 0.84 -0.20
N ALA A 69 -7.71 2.01 -0.86
CA ALA A 69 -7.06 3.24 -0.40
C ALA A 69 -7.57 3.69 0.99
N VAL A 70 -8.88 3.57 1.22
CA VAL A 70 -9.50 3.84 2.54
C VAL A 70 -9.02 2.83 3.58
N SER A 71 -9.02 1.54 3.26
CA SER A 71 -8.54 0.48 4.15
C SER A 71 -7.07 0.67 4.53
N TYR A 72 -6.24 1.04 3.56
CA TYR A 72 -4.84 1.35 3.81
C TYR A 72 -4.68 2.58 4.70
N GLY A 73 -5.50 3.62 4.52
CA GLY A 73 -5.53 4.79 5.41
C GLY A 73 -5.87 4.40 6.85
N PHE A 74 -6.90 3.59 7.06
CA PHE A 74 -7.23 3.05 8.38
C PHE A 74 -6.10 2.19 8.97
N TYR A 75 -5.50 1.32 8.15
CA TYR A 75 -4.35 0.52 8.56
C TYR A 75 -3.22 1.41 9.13
N LEU A 76 -2.82 2.47 8.43
CA LEU A 76 -1.77 3.37 8.90
C LEU A 76 -2.10 4.03 10.25
N ILE A 77 -3.38 4.39 10.48
CA ILE A 77 -3.85 4.99 11.73
C ILE A 77 -3.80 3.99 12.89
N VAL A 78 -4.32 2.78 12.65
CA VAL A 78 -4.33 1.71 13.66
C VAL A 78 -2.91 1.28 14.00
N VAL A 79 -2.08 1.09 12.98
CA VAL A 79 -0.67 0.71 13.15
C VAL A 79 0.09 1.75 13.97
N LYS A 80 -0.12 3.04 13.74
CA LYS A 80 0.55 4.09 14.54
C LYS A 80 0.31 3.88 16.03
N LYS A 81 -0.97 3.68 16.42
CA LYS A 81 -1.33 3.43 17.83
C LYS A 81 -0.73 2.13 18.38
N LEU A 82 -0.66 1.09 17.54
CA LEU A 82 -0.10 -0.20 17.95
C LEU A 82 1.42 -0.16 18.07
N MET A 83 2.11 0.60 17.22
CA MET A 83 3.56 0.76 17.26
C MET A 83 4.05 1.56 18.48
N GLU A 84 3.18 2.34 19.11
CA GLU A 84 3.46 2.98 20.39
C GLU A 84 3.47 1.97 21.56
N LYS A 85 2.78 0.84 21.41
CA LYS A 85 2.57 -0.16 22.45
C LYS A 85 3.37 -1.46 22.21
N TYR A 86 3.51 -1.88 20.96
CA TYR A 86 4.10 -3.16 20.59
C TYR A 86 5.34 -2.99 19.71
N SER A 87 6.21 -3.99 19.70
CA SER A 87 7.34 -4.02 18.77
C SER A 87 6.88 -4.33 17.34
N ALA A 88 7.58 -3.76 16.34
CA ALA A 88 7.29 -4.01 14.93
C ALA A 88 7.37 -5.51 14.58
N PHE A 89 8.36 -6.23 15.12
CA PHE A 89 8.51 -7.68 14.89
C PHE A 89 7.34 -8.49 15.43
N THR A 90 6.86 -8.17 16.64
CA THR A 90 5.68 -8.82 17.21
C THR A 90 4.45 -8.58 16.35
N PHE A 91 4.28 -7.36 15.87
CA PHE A 91 3.15 -7.00 15.02
C PHE A 91 3.21 -7.72 13.66
N VAL A 92 4.39 -7.75 13.00
CA VAL A 92 4.59 -8.48 11.74
C VAL A 92 4.25 -9.96 11.91
N LYS A 93 4.75 -10.60 12.98
CA LYS A 93 4.46 -12.01 13.27
C LYS A 93 2.95 -12.29 13.28
N TRP A 94 2.18 -11.48 14.01
CA TRP A 94 0.75 -11.70 14.13
C TRP A 94 -0.02 -11.36 12.86
N ILE A 95 0.33 -10.28 12.16
CA ILE A 95 -0.36 -9.91 10.92
C ILE A 95 -0.17 -10.95 9.81
N TYR A 96 1.04 -11.53 9.71
CA TYR A 96 1.30 -12.61 8.76
C TYR A 96 0.62 -13.92 9.17
N LEU A 97 0.60 -14.25 10.46
CA LEU A 97 -0.08 -15.43 10.94
C LEU A 97 -1.59 -15.37 10.65
N PHE A 98 -2.25 -14.28 11.04
CA PHE A 98 -3.68 -14.11 10.78
C PHE A 98 -3.97 -13.98 9.28
N GLY A 99 -3.14 -13.24 8.53
CA GLY A 99 -3.26 -13.13 7.08
C GLY A 99 -3.19 -14.50 6.40
N PHE A 100 -2.23 -15.33 6.80
CA PHE A 100 -2.09 -16.71 6.32
C PHE A 100 -3.34 -17.55 6.61
N LEU A 101 -3.81 -17.52 7.86
CA LEU A 101 -5.00 -18.28 8.26
C LEU A 101 -6.27 -17.81 7.51
N MET A 102 -6.39 -16.53 7.19
CA MET A 102 -7.53 -16.00 6.43
C MET A 102 -7.45 -16.34 4.94
N VAL A 103 -6.26 -16.35 4.35
CA VAL A 103 -6.07 -16.63 2.91
C VAL A 103 -6.09 -18.12 2.61
N LEU A 104 -5.65 -18.95 3.56
CA LEU A 104 -5.51 -20.41 3.38
C LEU A 104 -6.80 -21.08 2.84
N PRO A 105 -8.01 -20.81 3.37
CA PRO A 105 -9.23 -21.46 2.89
C PRO A 105 -9.54 -21.17 1.41
N PHE A 106 -9.20 -19.98 0.95
CA PHE A 106 -9.47 -19.53 -0.43
C PHE A 106 -8.37 -19.98 -1.40
N GLY A 107 -7.11 -19.98 -0.96
CA GLY A 107 -5.97 -20.34 -1.79
C GLY A 107 -5.62 -21.84 -1.78
N TYR A 108 -6.23 -22.63 -0.90
CA TYR A 108 -5.85 -24.03 -0.73
C TYR A 108 -6.07 -24.88 -1.99
N THR A 109 -7.20 -24.70 -2.65
CA THR A 109 -7.52 -25.41 -3.89
C THR A 109 -6.58 -25.05 -5.02
N GLU A 110 -6.24 -23.77 -5.16
CA GLU A 110 -5.29 -23.30 -6.16
C GLU A 110 -3.87 -23.80 -5.86
N LEU A 111 -3.48 -23.81 -4.59
CA LEU A 111 -2.17 -24.31 -4.16
C LEU A 111 -1.95 -25.77 -4.52
N GLN A 112 -3.01 -26.60 -4.47
CA GLN A 112 -2.95 -28.03 -4.85
C GLN A 112 -2.74 -28.24 -6.36
N THR A 113 -3.10 -27.27 -7.19
CA THR A 113 -2.91 -27.34 -8.66
C THR A 113 -1.52 -26.92 -9.11
N VAL A 114 -0.71 -26.36 -8.21
CA VAL A 114 0.63 -25.88 -8.52
C VAL A 114 1.64 -27.04 -8.52
N GLU A 115 2.22 -27.33 -9.67
CA GLU A 115 3.33 -28.27 -9.79
C GLU A 115 4.65 -27.59 -9.40
N PHE A 116 5.00 -27.66 -8.12
CA PHE A 116 6.22 -27.03 -7.60
C PHE A 116 7.50 -27.54 -8.26
N SER A 117 7.52 -28.82 -8.70
CA SER A 117 8.65 -29.44 -9.40
C SER A 117 8.87 -28.87 -10.82
N ALA A 118 7.83 -28.30 -11.42
CA ALA A 118 7.89 -27.71 -12.75
C ALA A 118 8.36 -26.24 -12.75
N ILE A 119 8.53 -25.62 -11.57
CA ILE A 119 8.94 -24.22 -11.45
C ILE A 119 10.43 -24.09 -11.77
N PRO A 120 10.81 -23.34 -12.84
CA PRO A 120 12.22 -23.07 -13.15
C PRO A 120 12.92 -22.33 -12.01
N VAL A 121 14.21 -22.59 -11.83
CA VAL A 121 15.01 -22.03 -10.73
C VAL A 121 15.04 -20.48 -10.78
N ASP A 122 15.06 -19.90 -11.96
CA ASP A 122 15.02 -18.43 -12.13
C ASP A 122 13.69 -17.83 -11.66
N ILE A 123 12.57 -18.53 -11.85
CA ILE A 123 11.26 -18.12 -11.34
C ILE A 123 11.19 -18.31 -9.83
N ALA A 124 11.68 -19.43 -9.31
CA ALA A 124 11.74 -19.67 -7.87
C ALA A 124 12.55 -18.59 -7.14
N TRP A 125 13.69 -18.17 -7.70
CA TRP A 125 14.48 -17.06 -7.16
C TRP A 125 13.73 -15.73 -7.17
N LYS A 126 13.01 -15.40 -8.26
CA LYS A 126 12.18 -14.20 -8.36
C LYS A 126 11.05 -14.19 -7.33
N ILE A 127 10.38 -15.33 -7.13
CA ILE A 127 9.37 -15.50 -6.08
C ILE A 127 9.99 -15.25 -4.69
N GLY A 128 11.13 -15.87 -4.39
CA GLY A 128 11.86 -15.66 -3.14
C GLY A 128 12.22 -14.21 -2.91
N PHE A 129 12.72 -13.53 -3.95
CA PHE A 129 13.02 -12.09 -3.89
C PHE A 129 11.77 -11.25 -3.55
N VAL A 130 10.65 -11.49 -4.21
CA VAL A 130 9.38 -10.76 -3.95
C VAL A 130 8.89 -11.02 -2.53
N VAL A 131 8.94 -12.26 -2.05
CA VAL A 131 8.50 -12.60 -0.68
C VAL A 131 9.37 -11.90 0.38
N VAL A 132 10.70 -11.94 0.22
CA VAL A 132 11.61 -11.38 1.22
C VAL A 132 11.66 -9.86 1.15
N PHE A 133 11.91 -9.30 -0.03
CA PHE A 133 12.17 -7.86 -0.17
C PHE A 133 10.89 -7.05 -0.37
N SER A 134 10.02 -7.43 -1.31
CA SER A 134 8.81 -6.66 -1.61
C SER A 134 7.70 -6.88 -0.60
N THR A 135 7.65 -8.05 0.06
CA THR A 135 6.61 -8.31 1.05
C THR A 135 7.14 -8.10 2.46
N PHE A 136 8.01 -8.99 2.95
CA PHE A 136 8.41 -8.97 4.35
C PHE A 136 9.19 -7.69 4.73
N LEU A 137 10.25 -7.36 3.99
CA LEU A 137 11.10 -6.22 4.33
C LEU A 137 10.35 -4.88 4.18
N THR A 138 9.55 -4.73 3.14
CA THR A 138 8.74 -3.53 2.94
C THR A 138 7.75 -3.31 4.07
N TYR A 139 7.01 -4.34 4.49
CA TYR A 139 6.12 -4.23 5.65
C TYR A 139 6.86 -3.93 6.94
N LEU A 140 7.98 -4.60 7.20
CA LEU A 140 8.78 -4.36 8.40
C LEU A 140 9.30 -2.92 8.45
N LEU A 141 9.88 -2.42 7.35
CA LEU A 141 10.38 -1.04 7.27
C LEU A 141 9.26 -0.01 7.41
N ASN A 142 8.10 -0.28 6.82
CA ASN A 142 6.91 0.57 6.98
C ASN A 142 6.50 0.66 8.47
N LEU A 143 6.44 -0.46 9.17
CA LEU A 143 6.12 -0.49 10.60
C LEU A 143 7.18 0.20 11.46
N LEU A 144 8.45 0.02 11.15
CA LEU A 144 9.54 0.70 11.84
C LEU A 144 9.45 2.21 11.64
N SER A 145 9.14 2.65 10.41
CA SER A 145 8.95 4.08 10.14
C SER A 145 7.78 4.68 10.91
N MET A 146 6.72 3.90 11.17
CA MET A 146 5.56 4.34 11.96
C MET A 146 5.87 4.60 13.44
N LYS A 147 6.99 4.10 13.98
CA LYS A 147 7.44 4.46 15.34
C LYS A 147 7.82 5.92 15.41
N GLU A 148 8.59 6.39 14.43
CA GLU A 148 9.18 7.74 14.44
C GLU A 148 8.32 8.75 13.68
N LEU A 149 7.72 8.33 12.56
CA LEU A 149 7.00 9.20 11.65
C LEU A 149 5.49 9.20 11.92
N LYS A 150 4.84 10.26 11.45
CA LYS A 150 3.38 10.36 11.44
C LYS A 150 2.81 9.64 10.22
N PRO A 151 1.59 9.06 10.32
CA PRO A 151 0.94 8.39 9.20
C PRO A 151 0.87 9.24 7.93
N THR A 152 0.57 10.52 8.07
CA THR A 152 0.54 11.48 6.95
C THR A 152 1.88 11.63 6.25
N THR A 153 2.99 11.54 6.97
CA THR A 153 4.34 11.61 6.39
C THR A 153 4.65 10.33 5.60
N VAL A 154 4.34 9.16 6.18
CA VAL A 154 4.54 7.87 5.50
C VAL A 154 3.69 7.77 4.24
N ALA A 155 2.43 8.22 4.28
CA ALA A 155 1.54 8.19 3.13
C ALA A 155 2.03 9.06 1.96
N VAL A 156 2.74 10.16 2.20
CA VAL A 156 3.28 11.03 1.13
C VAL A 156 4.30 10.30 0.25
N PHE A 157 5.03 9.31 0.79
CA PHE A 157 5.98 8.52 0.00
C PHE A 157 5.32 7.71 -1.12
N ILE A 158 3.99 7.51 -1.09
CA ILE A 158 3.23 6.92 -2.19
C ILE A 158 3.41 7.72 -3.49
N TYR A 159 3.56 9.03 -3.40
CA TYR A 159 3.79 9.89 -4.57
C TYR A 159 5.12 9.64 -5.28
N LEU A 160 6.08 8.97 -4.64
CA LEU A 160 7.34 8.58 -5.27
C LEU A 160 7.21 7.30 -6.11
N GLN A 161 6.17 6.49 -5.89
CA GLN A 161 5.98 5.23 -6.63
C GLN A 161 5.96 5.42 -8.15
N PRO A 162 5.18 6.36 -8.72
CA PRO A 162 5.19 6.58 -10.16
C PRO A 162 6.56 7.04 -10.70
N VAL A 163 7.28 7.82 -9.90
CA VAL A 163 8.63 8.30 -10.28
C VAL A 163 9.59 7.13 -10.41
N PHE A 164 9.62 6.23 -9.43
CA PHE A 164 10.46 5.03 -9.48
C PHE A 164 10.02 4.01 -10.53
N ALA A 165 8.73 3.98 -10.86
CA ALA A 165 8.19 3.07 -11.88
C ALA A 165 8.54 3.52 -13.31
N THR A 166 9.01 4.74 -13.52
CA THR A 166 9.38 5.29 -14.84
C THR A 166 10.87 5.24 -15.13
N ILE A 167 11.69 4.86 -14.16
CA ILE A 167 13.14 4.66 -14.28
C ILE A 167 13.44 3.19 -14.60
#